data_7a040ed97366f766660bcc5bad245391
#
_entry.id   7a040ed97366f766660bcc5bad245391
#
_cell.length_a   1.000
_cell.length_b   1.000
_cell.length_c   1.000
_cell.angle_alpha   90.00
_cell.angle_beta   90.00
_cell.angle_gamma   90.00
#
_symmetry.space_group_name_H-M   'P 1'
#
loop_
_entity.id
_entity.type
_entity.pdbx_description
1 polymer ?
#
loop_
_entity_poly.entity_id
_entity_poly.type
_entity_poly.pdbx_seq_one_letter_code
_entity_poly.pdbx_strand_id
1 'polypeptide(L)'
;MKRYFKKFLSSVIFSGFGIFTLLFFSPLEVYVGNPSDFRFFIDNAVIILGTASLVLTLLFSCVVSFLPTKLLKLLNLIIFSLSLCYYFQALFLNGSMSILTGESFSVATSTVIVNILIWCLIFAVVFISWFICKRLRKERQYINTVKCVALAFAAMQLTGFFSMYFSYDKSVNLSKSIYYSTEGQLEVAKSNNVIYFVIDYCDTRIVNDALKENPQLFEYFNGFTYYEDNVFTHGRTFPAITYMLSGEKCYYDKDYKDYVNDAINNSEFLNEIDNSGADIRLYTDPKVVGSECDRIVDNFIKEKNGPEMNLGGFLIQSLKVSGFRGMPYFAKKYFFYESERVNTASIVQRDNVAPINDDLAFYSSILEDRVSVNDKFSSTFRFYHMFGSHPGASINENAEYLEWASLSQALRGDLKIIKEYLEQLKSVGAYDDSTIIITADHGEYKGRFDKPQTCLLMVKEAGADTTKPIKISQAQVSHENIFPTVIKAIGGEYTKYGKALDEVTEEENVKRYTYNTEIDSETGYETVMKEYVIEGDASDMNNYKATGKEWDVKSTVYN
;
A
#
# COMPACT_ATOMS: atom_id res chain seq x y z
N MET A 1 -38.98 -2.94 -41.54
CA MET A 1 -38.36 -3.69 -40.42
C MET A 1 -37.08 -4.41 -40.86
N LYS A 2 -37.08 -5.37 -41.83
CA LYS A 2 -35.87 -6.12 -42.28
C LYS A 2 -34.67 -5.25 -42.71
N ARG A 3 -34.90 -4.08 -43.37
CA ARG A 3 -33.83 -3.18 -43.82
C ARG A 3 -33.17 -2.41 -42.65
N TYR A 4 -33.97 -2.00 -41.68
CA TYR A 4 -33.47 -1.36 -40.46
C TYR A 4 -32.63 -2.34 -39.62
N PHE A 5 -33.11 -3.55 -39.38
CA PHE A 5 -32.41 -4.59 -38.66
C PHE A 5 -31.04 -4.93 -39.29
N LYS A 6 -30.95 -5.01 -40.63
CA LYS A 6 -29.66 -5.19 -41.31
C LYS A 6 -28.68 -4.01 -41.10
N LYS A 7 -29.18 -2.78 -41.06
CA LYS A 7 -28.38 -1.60 -40.74
C LYS A 7 -27.88 -1.66 -39.29
N PHE A 8 -28.77 -1.97 -38.36
CA PHE A 8 -28.45 -2.13 -36.95
C PHE A 8 -27.36 -3.17 -36.72
N LEU A 9 -27.51 -4.38 -37.22
CA LEU A 9 -26.49 -5.43 -37.12
C LEU A 9 -25.14 -5.01 -37.72
N SER A 10 -25.17 -4.30 -38.85
CA SER A 10 -23.93 -3.77 -39.43
C SER A 10 -23.25 -2.74 -38.55
N SER A 11 -24.03 -1.86 -37.92
CA SER A 11 -23.51 -0.84 -37.00
C SER A 11 -22.99 -1.47 -35.71
N VAL A 12 -23.66 -2.49 -35.16
CA VAL A 12 -23.20 -3.22 -33.97
C VAL A 12 -21.79 -3.79 -34.17
N ILE A 13 -21.46 -4.33 -35.35
CA ILE A 13 -20.13 -4.88 -35.62
C ILE A 13 -19.06 -3.77 -35.57
N PHE A 14 -19.30 -2.65 -36.23
CA PHE A 14 -18.31 -1.58 -36.32
C PHE A 14 -18.19 -0.76 -35.02
N SER A 15 -19.34 -0.32 -34.48
CA SER A 15 -19.34 0.39 -33.20
C SER A 15 -18.93 -0.50 -32.04
N GLY A 16 -19.31 -1.79 -32.09
CA GLY A 16 -18.89 -2.78 -31.09
C GLY A 16 -17.38 -2.94 -31.07
N PHE A 17 -16.73 -3.10 -32.22
CA PHE A 17 -15.26 -3.14 -32.27
C PHE A 17 -14.65 -1.87 -31.68
N GLY A 18 -15.12 -0.67 -32.09
CA GLY A 18 -14.56 0.59 -31.58
C GLY A 18 -14.79 0.81 -30.09
N ILE A 19 -16.03 0.65 -29.62
CA ILE A 19 -16.39 0.86 -28.22
C ILE A 19 -15.74 -0.20 -27.33
N PHE A 20 -15.71 -1.46 -27.75
CA PHE A 20 -15.03 -2.53 -27.05
C PHE A 20 -13.54 -2.24 -26.89
N THR A 21 -12.86 -1.83 -27.98
CA THR A 21 -11.44 -1.49 -27.94
C THR A 21 -11.17 -0.31 -27.00
N LEU A 22 -11.98 0.75 -27.09
CA LEU A 22 -11.75 1.99 -26.37
C LEU A 22 -12.19 1.91 -24.91
N LEU A 23 -13.35 1.35 -24.61
CA LEU A 23 -13.93 1.44 -23.28
C LEU A 23 -13.74 0.18 -22.43
N PHE A 24 -13.56 -0.99 -23.07
CA PHE A 24 -13.38 -2.25 -22.35
C PHE A 24 -11.91 -2.69 -22.36
N PHE A 25 -11.40 -3.04 -23.55
CA PHE A 25 -10.10 -3.69 -23.68
C PHE A 25 -8.94 -2.82 -23.18
N SER A 26 -8.86 -1.59 -23.67
CA SER A 26 -7.71 -0.73 -23.43
C SER A 26 -7.50 -0.32 -21.96
N PRO A 27 -8.52 0.10 -21.19
CA PRO A 27 -8.31 0.37 -19.78
C PRO A 27 -8.09 -0.92 -18.97
N LEU A 28 -8.79 -2.02 -19.29
CA LEU A 28 -8.61 -3.28 -18.58
C LEU A 28 -7.24 -3.92 -18.82
N GLU A 29 -6.63 -3.74 -19.98
CA GLU A 29 -5.26 -4.16 -20.23
C GLU A 29 -4.29 -3.51 -19.23
N VAL A 30 -4.48 -2.22 -18.92
CA VAL A 30 -3.68 -1.51 -17.93
C VAL A 30 -3.99 -2.00 -16.51
N TYR A 31 -5.27 -2.14 -16.17
CA TYR A 31 -5.69 -2.52 -14.82
C TYR A 31 -5.29 -3.96 -14.46
N VAL A 32 -5.46 -4.89 -15.40
CA VAL A 32 -5.09 -6.30 -15.21
C VAL A 32 -3.58 -6.50 -15.26
N GLY A 33 -2.87 -5.70 -16.06
CA GLY A 33 -1.41 -5.74 -16.15
C GLY A 33 -0.70 -5.17 -14.92
N ASN A 34 -1.37 -4.31 -14.14
CA ASN A 34 -0.80 -3.65 -12.96
C ASN A 34 -1.83 -3.67 -11.81
N PRO A 35 -2.26 -4.84 -11.35
CA PRO A 35 -3.38 -4.94 -10.42
C PRO A 35 -3.07 -4.35 -9.03
N SER A 36 -1.81 -4.31 -8.61
CA SER A 36 -1.37 -3.71 -7.36
C SER A 36 -1.45 -2.18 -7.32
N ASP A 37 -1.41 -1.51 -8.49
CA ASP A 37 -1.42 -0.05 -8.57
C ASP A 37 -2.82 0.54 -8.37
N PHE A 38 -3.86 -0.30 -8.43
CA PHE A 38 -5.26 0.14 -8.35
C PHE A 38 -5.94 -0.38 -7.10
N ARG A 39 -6.66 0.50 -6.38
CA ARG A 39 -7.33 0.17 -5.11
C ARG A 39 -8.69 -0.53 -5.29
N PHE A 40 -9.25 -0.58 -6.49
CA PHE A 40 -10.50 -1.28 -6.77
C PHE A 40 -10.27 -2.72 -7.25
N PHE A 41 -11.29 -3.56 -7.11
CA PHE A 41 -11.25 -4.92 -7.65
C PHE A 41 -11.35 -4.92 -9.17
N ILE A 42 -10.49 -5.69 -9.81
CA ILE A 42 -10.50 -5.86 -11.27
C ILE A 42 -11.83 -6.45 -11.74
N ASP A 43 -12.43 -7.37 -10.97
CA ASP A 43 -13.74 -7.96 -11.28
C ASP A 43 -14.83 -6.89 -11.38
N ASN A 44 -14.85 -5.91 -10.49
CA ASN A 44 -15.78 -4.77 -10.54
C ASN A 44 -15.54 -3.91 -11.79
N ALA A 45 -14.28 -3.64 -12.13
CA ALA A 45 -13.92 -2.91 -13.34
C ALA A 45 -14.40 -3.63 -14.61
N VAL A 46 -14.23 -4.96 -14.68
CA VAL A 46 -14.70 -5.79 -15.79
C VAL A 46 -16.22 -5.71 -15.96
N ILE A 47 -16.97 -5.83 -14.87
CA ILE A 47 -18.44 -5.76 -14.89
C ILE A 47 -18.90 -4.38 -15.35
N ILE A 48 -18.35 -3.31 -14.80
CA ILE A 48 -18.75 -1.93 -15.10
C ILE A 48 -18.43 -1.58 -16.56
N LEU A 49 -17.18 -1.81 -16.99
CA LEU A 49 -16.74 -1.46 -18.35
C LEU A 49 -17.39 -2.36 -19.40
N GLY A 50 -17.61 -3.65 -19.09
CA GLY A 50 -18.31 -4.58 -19.96
C GLY A 50 -19.77 -4.17 -20.17
N THR A 51 -20.47 -3.85 -19.09
CA THR A 51 -21.87 -3.38 -19.14
C THR A 51 -21.96 -2.03 -19.89
N ALA A 52 -21.09 -1.07 -19.57
CA ALA A 52 -21.06 0.22 -20.25
C ALA A 52 -20.79 0.08 -21.75
N SER A 53 -19.82 -0.78 -22.13
CA SER A 53 -19.48 -1.03 -23.53
C SER A 53 -20.63 -1.65 -24.29
N LEU A 54 -21.32 -2.62 -23.71
CA LEU A 54 -22.49 -3.26 -24.32
C LEU A 54 -23.63 -2.27 -24.53
N VAL A 55 -24.01 -1.54 -23.47
CA VAL A 55 -25.10 -0.55 -23.51
C VAL A 55 -24.80 0.53 -24.54
N LEU A 56 -23.60 1.12 -24.52
CA LEU A 56 -23.21 2.16 -25.49
C LEU A 56 -23.19 1.64 -26.92
N THR A 57 -22.71 0.42 -27.14
CA THR A 57 -22.73 -0.20 -28.47
C THR A 57 -24.15 -0.34 -29.00
N LEU A 58 -25.08 -0.83 -28.20
CA LEU A 58 -26.48 -1.01 -28.59
C LEU A 58 -27.18 0.34 -28.84
N LEU A 59 -27.03 1.31 -27.94
CA LEU A 59 -27.61 2.64 -28.05
C LEU A 59 -27.07 3.38 -29.28
N PHE A 60 -25.74 3.42 -29.45
CA PHE A 60 -25.13 4.07 -30.61
C PHE A 60 -25.56 3.42 -31.91
N SER A 61 -25.55 2.08 -32.00
CA SER A 61 -25.98 1.33 -33.19
C SER A 61 -27.45 1.57 -33.51
N CYS A 62 -28.29 1.69 -32.50
CA CYS A 62 -29.71 2.03 -32.68
C CYS A 62 -29.84 3.39 -33.36
N VAL A 63 -29.21 4.43 -32.76
CA VAL A 63 -29.28 5.80 -33.29
C VAL A 63 -28.76 5.92 -34.73
N VAL A 64 -27.57 5.38 -35.00
CA VAL A 64 -26.96 5.52 -36.35
C VAL A 64 -27.69 4.70 -37.43
N SER A 65 -28.48 3.71 -37.04
CA SER A 65 -29.26 2.90 -37.97
C SER A 65 -30.37 3.69 -38.68
N PHE A 66 -30.78 4.84 -38.14
CA PHE A 66 -31.72 5.75 -38.81
C PHE A 66 -31.07 6.55 -39.96
N LEU A 67 -29.76 6.63 -40.02
CA LEU A 67 -29.05 7.35 -41.07
C LEU A 67 -29.32 6.77 -42.48
N PRO A 68 -29.27 7.61 -43.54
CA PRO A 68 -29.28 7.12 -44.92
C PRO A 68 -28.18 6.09 -45.15
N THR A 69 -28.45 5.06 -45.96
CA THR A 69 -27.51 3.94 -46.16
C THR A 69 -26.11 4.36 -46.64
N LYS A 70 -26.03 5.43 -47.43
CA LYS A 70 -24.73 5.95 -47.92
C LYS A 70 -23.93 6.55 -46.76
N LEU A 71 -24.58 7.36 -45.91
CA LEU A 71 -23.96 8.01 -44.77
C LEU A 71 -23.56 6.98 -43.72
N LEU A 72 -24.43 6.00 -43.44
CA LEU A 72 -24.14 4.89 -42.52
C LEU A 72 -22.90 4.10 -42.93
N LYS A 73 -22.73 3.78 -44.22
CA LYS A 73 -21.54 3.10 -44.73
C LYS A 73 -20.28 3.90 -44.47
N LEU A 74 -20.32 5.21 -44.79
CA LEU A 74 -19.21 6.13 -44.57
C LEU A 74 -18.84 6.19 -43.09
N LEU A 75 -19.84 6.38 -42.20
CA LEU A 75 -19.63 6.43 -40.76
C LEU A 75 -19.01 5.12 -40.22
N ASN A 76 -19.52 3.97 -40.64
CA ASN A 76 -18.97 2.68 -40.26
C ASN A 76 -17.51 2.48 -40.68
N LEU A 77 -17.12 2.97 -41.89
CA LEU A 77 -15.73 2.91 -42.32
C LEU A 77 -14.82 3.89 -41.56
N ILE A 78 -15.33 5.06 -41.17
CA ILE A 78 -14.61 5.99 -40.29
C ILE A 78 -14.38 5.35 -38.93
N ILE A 79 -15.43 4.79 -38.31
CA ILE A 79 -15.33 4.09 -37.02
C ILE A 79 -14.32 2.95 -37.10
N PHE A 80 -14.39 2.12 -38.15
CA PHE A 80 -13.43 1.04 -38.37
C PHE A 80 -11.98 1.54 -38.49
N SER A 81 -11.76 2.59 -39.27
CA SER A 81 -10.41 3.17 -39.44
C SER A 81 -9.87 3.72 -38.13
N LEU A 82 -10.69 4.48 -37.39
CA LEU A 82 -10.33 4.97 -36.06
C LEU A 82 -10.01 3.85 -35.09
N SER A 83 -10.84 2.79 -35.06
CA SER A 83 -10.63 1.63 -34.18
C SER A 83 -9.34 0.88 -34.52
N LEU A 84 -9.01 0.74 -35.82
CA LEU A 84 -7.73 0.17 -36.25
C LEU A 84 -6.55 1.05 -35.83
N CYS A 85 -6.62 2.35 -36.09
CA CYS A 85 -5.57 3.28 -35.66
C CYS A 85 -5.33 3.20 -34.16
N TYR A 86 -6.42 3.21 -33.39
CA TYR A 86 -6.38 3.09 -31.94
C TYR A 86 -5.76 1.77 -31.50
N TYR A 87 -6.19 0.64 -32.09
CA TYR A 87 -5.64 -0.68 -31.81
C TYR A 87 -4.13 -0.75 -32.07
N PHE A 88 -3.69 -0.29 -33.26
CA PHE A 88 -2.28 -0.27 -33.60
C PHE A 88 -1.48 0.68 -32.70
N GLN A 89 -2.07 1.81 -32.32
CA GLN A 89 -1.43 2.74 -31.38
C GLN A 89 -1.20 2.07 -30.04
N ALA A 90 -2.23 1.45 -29.47
CA ALA A 90 -2.17 0.86 -28.14
C ALA A 90 -1.14 -0.28 -28.05
N LEU A 91 -1.03 -1.11 -29.09
CA LEU A 91 -0.21 -2.32 -29.03
C LEU A 91 1.18 -2.18 -29.65
N PHE A 92 1.35 -1.32 -30.66
CA PHE A 92 2.60 -1.34 -31.45
C PHE A 92 3.31 0.01 -31.54
N LEU A 93 2.60 1.13 -31.34
CA LEU A 93 3.18 2.45 -31.61
C LEU A 93 3.61 3.20 -30.34
N ASN A 94 3.33 2.69 -29.17
CA ASN A 94 3.67 3.37 -27.91
C ASN A 94 5.15 3.23 -27.52
N GLY A 95 5.89 2.28 -28.10
CA GLY A 95 7.27 2.00 -27.71
C GLY A 95 7.39 1.62 -26.22
N SER A 96 8.58 1.72 -25.68
CA SER A 96 8.84 1.63 -24.24
C SER A 96 8.49 2.97 -23.60
N MET A 97 7.22 3.17 -23.21
CA MET A 97 6.88 4.28 -22.34
C MET A 97 7.28 3.89 -20.92
N SER A 98 8.07 4.75 -20.25
CA SER A 98 8.37 4.62 -18.83
C SER A 98 7.08 4.61 -17.98
N ILE A 99 7.17 4.07 -16.78
CA ILE A 99 6.12 4.12 -15.77
C ILE A 99 5.68 5.58 -15.59
N LEU A 100 4.38 5.83 -15.56
CA LEU A 100 3.81 7.16 -15.34
C LEU A 100 3.98 7.55 -13.86
N THR A 101 5.06 8.23 -13.57
CA THR A 101 5.44 8.66 -12.21
C THR A 101 5.12 10.14 -11.92
N GLY A 102 4.18 10.74 -12.66
CA GLY A 102 3.89 12.17 -12.53
C GLY A 102 4.82 13.09 -13.33
N GLU A 103 5.76 12.54 -14.10
CA GLU A 103 6.64 13.32 -14.97
C GLU A 103 5.91 13.84 -16.22
N SER A 104 6.35 14.99 -16.71
CA SER A 104 5.77 15.59 -17.93
C SER A 104 6.00 14.69 -19.15
N PHE A 105 4.90 14.27 -19.80
CA PHE A 105 4.97 13.50 -21.05
C PHE A 105 5.55 14.34 -22.18
N SER A 106 6.74 14.00 -22.63
CA SER A 106 7.39 14.63 -23.80
C SER A 106 7.81 13.58 -24.81
N VAL A 107 7.57 13.86 -26.09
CA VAL A 107 7.93 12.98 -27.22
C VAL A 107 8.59 13.83 -28.31
N ALA A 108 9.65 13.32 -28.93
CA ALA A 108 10.33 14.00 -30.02
C ALA A 108 9.36 14.31 -31.19
N THR A 109 9.48 15.49 -31.75
CA THR A 109 8.61 15.95 -32.85
C THR A 109 8.64 15.01 -34.05
N SER A 110 9.79 14.41 -34.38
CA SER A 110 9.92 13.40 -35.43
C SER A 110 9.04 12.19 -35.21
N THR A 111 8.98 11.68 -33.95
CA THR A 111 8.12 10.56 -33.58
C THR A 111 6.65 10.92 -33.72
N VAL A 112 6.24 12.12 -33.33
CA VAL A 112 4.87 12.63 -33.53
C VAL A 112 4.49 12.65 -35.00
N ILE A 113 5.38 13.14 -35.86
CA ILE A 113 5.13 13.20 -37.33
C ILE A 113 4.97 11.80 -37.92
N VAL A 114 5.89 10.88 -37.60
CA VAL A 114 5.80 9.46 -38.04
C VAL A 114 4.50 8.82 -37.58
N ASN A 115 4.11 9.06 -36.33
CA ASN A 115 2.86 8.55 -35.79
C ASN A 115 1.63 9.05 -36.56
N ILE A 116 1.55 10.34 -36.86
CA ILE A 116 0.48 10.93 -37.70
C ILE A 116 0.46 10.31 -39.10
N LEU A 117 1.62 10.13 -39.71
CA LEU A 117 1.72 9.51 -41.03
C LEU A 117 1.19 8.07 -41.04
N ILE A 118 1.47 7.29 -39.99
CA ILE A 118 0.92 5.92 -39.85
C ILE A 118 -0.60 5.96 -39.73
N TRP A 119 -1.16 6.87 -38.94
CA TRP A 119 -2.62 7.03 -38.82
C TRP A 119 -3.24 7.40 -40.17
N CYS A 120 -2.65 8.36 -40.88
CA CYS A 120 -3.09 8.73 -42.23
C CYS A 120 -3.00 7.56 -43.23
N LEU A 121 -1.94 6.75 -43.14
CA LEU A 121 -1.77 5.56 -43.99
C LEU A 121 -2.87 4.54 -43.79
N ILE A 122 -3.23 4.25 -42.51
CA ILE A 122 -4.33 3.31 -42.20
C ILE A 122 -5.65 3.80 -42.81
N PHE A 123 -5.97 5.09 -42.62
CA PHE A 123 -7.14 5.70 -43.25
C PHE A 123 -7.08 5.59 -44.78
N ALA A 124 -5.94 5.94 -45.38
CA ALA A 124 -5.75 5.89 -46.82
C ALA A 124 -5.98 4.46 -47.36
N VAL A 125 -5.42 3.45 -46.72
CA VAL A 125 -5.60 2.05 -47.14
C VAL A 125 -7.08 1.66 -47.12
N VAL A 126 -7.81 1.97 -46.05
CA VAL A 126 -9.24 1.65 -45.92
C VAL A 126 -10.07 2.35 -46.96
N PHE A 127 -9.89 3.65 -47.17
CA PHE A 127 -10.72 4.44 -48.07
C PHE A 127 -10.35 4.28 -49.57
N ILE A 128 -9.07 4.14 -49.92
CA ILE A 128 -8.64 3.85 -51.29
C ILE A 128 -9.14 2.46 -51.73
N SER A 129 -9.00 1.44 -50.86
CA SER A 129 -9.51 0.10 -51.13
C SER A 129 -11.03 0.10 -51.32
N TRP A 130 -11.75 0.86 -50.45
CA TRP A 130 -13.20 1.01 -50.61
C TRP A 130 -13.56 1.66 -51.95
N PHE A 131 -12.85 2.73 -52.34
CA PHE A 131 -13.08 3.43 -53.59
C PHE A 131 -12.82 2.55 -54.83
N ILE A 132 -11.71 1.79 -54.82
CA ILE A 132 -11.37 0.81 -55.88
C ILE A 132 -12.47 -0.26 -55.99
N CYS A 133 -12.86 -0.88 -54.84
CA CYS A 133 -13.89 -1.90 -54.84
C CYS A 133 -15.26 -1.38 -55.27
N LYS A 134 -15.56 -0.12 -54.95
CA LYS A 134 -16.80 0.54 -55.43
C LYS A 134 -16.79 0.74 -56.96
N ARG A 135 -15.66 1.15 -57.52
CA ARG A 135 -15.49 1.26 -59.00
C ARG A 135 -15.61 -0.09 -59.69
N LEU A 136 -15.08 -1.15 -59.06
CA LEU A 136 -15.16 -2.53 -59.55
C LEU A 136 -16.51 -3.19 -59.28
N ARG A 137 -17.52 -2.47 -58.76
CA ARG A 137 -18.86 -2.99 -58.36
C ARG A 137 -18.81 -4.06 -57.29
N LYS A 138 -17.73 -4.16 -56.49
CA LYS A 138 -17.50 -5.11 -55.40
C LYS A 138 -17.67 -4.49 -53.99
N GLU A 139 -18.33 -3.34 -53.86
CA GLU A 139 -18.50 -2.60 -52.61
C GLU A 139 -19.09 -3.49 -51.50
N ARG A 140 -20.08 -4.34 -51.83
CA ARG A 140 -20.72 -5.24 -50.84
C ARG A 140 -19.74 -6.29 -50.29
N GLN A 141 -18.88 -6.82 -51.14
CA GLN A 141 -17.85 -7.80 -50.74
C GLN A 141 -16.85 -7.10 -49.78
N TYR A 142 -16.35 -5.89 -50.19
CA TYR A 142 -15.46 -5.13 -49.35
C TYR A 142 -16.01 -4.86 -47.98
N ILE A 143 -17.25 -4.36 -47.83
CA ILE A 143 -17.87 -4.09 -46.54
C ILE A 143 -17.99 -5.36 -45.70
N ASN A 144 -18.29 -6.51 -46.30
CA ASN A 144 -18.34 -7.80 -45.57
C ASN A 144 -16.94 -8.23 -45.12
N THR A 145 -15.90 -8.08 -45.94
CA THR A 145 -14.50 -8.33 -45.55
C THR A 145 -14.09 -7.46 -44.37
N VAL A 146 -14.38 -6.16 -44.41
CA VAL A 146 -14.07 -5.24 -43.29
C VAL A 146 -14.79 -5.64 -42.00
N LYS A 147 -16.03 -6.14 -42.08
CA LYS A 147 -16.74 -6.70 -40.92
C LYS A 147 -16.04 -7.93 -40.34
N CYS A 148 -15.63 -8.86 -41.21
CA CYS A 148 -14.88 -10.03 -40.77
C CYS A 148 -13.56 -9.64 -40.09
N VAL A 149 -12.86 -8.64 -40.65
CA VAL A 149 -11.63 -8.10 -40.03
C VAL A 149 -11.92 -7.47 -38.67
N ALA A 150 -12.97 -6.65 -38.55
CA ALA A 150 -13.37 -6.06 -37.28
C ALA A 150 -13.68 -7.13 -36.21
N LEU A 151 -14.43 -8.17 -36.60
CA LEU A 151 -14.74 -9.29 -35.70
C LEU A 151 -13.49 -10.09 -35.31
N ALA A 152 -12.55 -10.29 -36.25
CA ALA A 152 -11.29 -10.99 -35.97
C ALA A 152 -10.45 -10.22 -34.94
N PHE A 153 -10.29 -8.90 -35.10
CA PHE A 153 -9.58 -8.06 -34.13
C PHE A 153 -10.29 -8.05 -32.78
N ALA A 154 -11.61 -7.94 -32.73
CA ALA A 154 -12.36 -8.00 -31.49
C ALA A 154 -12.18 -9.38 -30.77
N ALA A 155 -12.18 -10.47 -31.55
CA ALA A 155 -11.92 -11.80 -30.99
C ALA A 155 -10.49 -11.94 -30.45
N MET A 156 -9.48 -11.42 -31.16
CA MET A 156 -8.09 -11.40 -30.67
C MET A 156 -7.95 -10.62 -29.37
N GLN A 157 -8.58 -9.45 -29.26
CA GLN A 157 -8.59 -8.66 -28.02
C GLN A 157 -9.27 -9.41 -26.88
N LEU A 158 -10.41 -10.05 -27.15
CA LEU A 158 -11.13 -10.82 -26.14
C LEU A 158 -10.30 -12.00 -25.63
N THR A 159 -9.62 -12.71 -26.54
CA THR A 159 -8.72 -13.81 -26.16
C THR A 159 -7.53 -13.30 -25.33
N GLY A 160 -6.90 -12.19 -25.73
CA GLY A 160 -5.82 -11.57 -24.99
C GLY A 160 -6.27 -11.10 -23.60
N PHE A 161 -7.44 -10.48 -23.51
CA PHE A 161 -8.03 -10.09 -22.23
C PHE A 161 -8.25 -11.29 -21.30
N PHE A 162 -8.88 -12.37 -21.78
CA PHE A 162 -9.10 -13.55 -20.96
C PHE A 162 -7.79 -14.21 -20.53
N SER A 163 -6.79 -14.26 -21.39
CA SER A 163 -5.47 -14.76 -21.02
C SER A 163 -4.87 -13.96 -19.84
N MET A 164 -4.88 -12.65 -19.90
CA MET A 164 -4.39 -11.78 -18.81
C MET A 164 -5.26 -11.92 -17.55
N TYR A 165 -6.59 -11.88 -17.70
CA TYR A 165 -7.53 -11.93 -16.59
C TYR A 165 -7.47 -13.23 -15.79
N PHE A 166 -7.24 -14.38 -16.45
CA PHE A 166 -7.09 -15.65 -15.74
C PHE A 166 -5.70 -15.91 -15.18
N SER A 167 -4.69 -15.13 -15.62
CA SER A 167 -3.32 -15.27 -15.13
C SER A 167 -2.92 -14.21 -14.09
N TYR A 168 -3.72 -13.14 -13.86
CA TYR A 168 -3.35 -12.18 -12.83
C TYR A 168 -3.56 -12.75 -11.41
N ASP A 169 -2.68 -12.38 -10.51
CA ASP A 169 -2.77 -12.80 -9.11
C ASP A 169 -3.95 -12.11 -8.40
N LYS A 170 -4.98 -12.89 -8.10
CA LYS A 170 -6.17 -12.41 -7.37
C LYS A 170 -5.92 -12.17 -5.88
N SER A 171 -4.79 -12.62 -5.34
CA SER A 171 -4.45 -12.38 -3.93
C SER A 171 -4.28 -10.88 -3.62
N VAL A 172 -3.93 -10.09 -4.64
CA VAL A 172 -3.88 -8.62 -4.56
C VAL A 172 -5.22 -8.00 -4.14
N ASN A 173 -6.35 -8.64 -4.43
CA ASN A 173 -7.66 -8.12 -4.02
C ASN A 173 -7.84 -8.13 -2.49
N LEU A 174 -7.15 -9.01 -1.79
CA LEU A 174 -7.25 -9.10 -0.34
C LEU A 174 -6.75 -7.82 0.34
N SER A 175 -5.57 -7.32 -0.07
CA SER A 175 -5.01 -6.07 0.47
C SER A 175 -5.88 -4.84 0.19
N LYS A 176 -6.76 -4.91 -0.79
CA LYS A 176 -7.71 -3.82 -1.14
C LYS A 176 -9.00 -3.88 -0.33
N SER A 177 -9.29 -5.02 0.30
CA SER A 177 -10.53 -5.28 1.03
C SER A 177 -10.39 -5.13 2.52
N ILE A 178 -9.18 -4.92 3.03
CA ILE A 178 -8.88 -4.81 4.45
C ILE A 178 -8.35 -3.41 4.79
N TYR A 179 -8.79 -2.90 5.94
CA TYR A 179 -8.31 -1.62 6.48
C TYR A 179 -8.58 -1.56 7.99
N TYR A 180 -7.92 -0.64 8.68
CA TYR A 180 -8.25 -0.28 10.05
C TYR A 180 -9.17 0.92 10.06
N SER A 181 -10.23 0.86 10.88
CA SER A 181 -11.07 2.04 11.10
C SER A 181 -10.44 2.99 12.12
N THR A 182 -10.79 4.27 12.02
CA THR A 182 -10.42 5.28 13.04
C THR A 182 -11.21 5.13 14.33
N GLU A 183 -12.21 4.24 14.37
CA GLU A 183 -13.04 4.01 15.55
C GLU A 183 -12.15 3.66 16.76
N GLY A 184 -12.34 4.36 17.87
CA GLY A 184 -11.59 4.17 19.11
C GLY A 184 -10.09 4.52 19.03
N GLN A 185 -9.63 5.22 17.99
CA GLN A 185 -8.22 5.58 17.82
C GLN A 185 -7.68 6.37 19.01
N LEU A 186 -8.47 7.27 19.54
CA LEU A 186 -8.11 8.13 20.67
C LEU A 186 -8.92 7.80 21.93
N GLU A 187 -9.56 6.62 21.97
CA GLU A 187 -10.29 6.15 23.14
C GLU A 187 -9.44 5.16 23.94
N VAL A 188 -9.41 5.38 25.24
CA VAL A 188 -8.70 4.53 26.21
C VAL A 188 -9.64 4.09 27.34
N ALA A 189 -9.27 3.05 28.07
CA ALA A 189 -9.94 2.71 29.31
C ALA A 189 -9.54 3.69 30.43
N LYS A 190 -10.30 3.71 31.52
CA LYS A 190 -9.96 4.51 32.69
C LYS A 190 -8.62 4.10 33.33
N SER A 191 -8.28 2.82 33.25
CA SER A 191 -7.04 2.23 33.76
C SER A 191 -6.64 1.02 32.94
N ASN A 192 -5.46 0.44 33.19
CA ASN A 192 -4.94 -0.77 32.54
C ASN A 192 -4.81 -0.61 31.00
N ASN A 193 -4.26 0.51 30.57
CA ASN A 193 -3.97 0.73 29.16
C ASN A 193 -2.54 0.31 28.84
N VAL A 194 -2.34 -0.34 27.70
CA VAL A 194 -1.05 -0.50 27.06
C VAL A 194 -1.07 0.33 25.77
N ILE A 195 -0.24 1.35 25.72
CA ILE A 195 -0.13 2.29 24.60
C ILE A 195 1.25 2.13 23.99
N TYR A 196 1.29 1.67 22.74
CA TYR A 196 2.50 1.22 22.08
C TYR A 196 2.73 2.04 20.81
N PHE A 197 3.69 2.97 20.85
CA PHE A 197 4.14 3.76 19.70
C PHE A 197 5.37 3.11 19.07
N VAL A 198 5.34 2.90 17.77
CA VAL A 198 6.48 2.46 16.96
C VAL A 198 6.83 3.55 15.98
N ILE A 199 8.03 4.13 16.12
CA ILE A 199 8.60 5.14 15.23
C ILE A 199 9.49 4.42 14.22
N ASP A 200 9.05 4.28 12.96
CA ASP A 200 9.76 3.53 11.93
C ASP A 200 11.20 4.03 11.73
N TYR A 201 12.14 3.10 11.55
CA TYR A 201 13.55 3.38 11.20
C TYR A 201 14.37 4.14 12.25
N CYS A 202 13.93 4.24 13.49
CA CYS A 202 14.60 5.07 14.52
C CYS A 202 15.70 4.30 15.28
N ASP A 203 16.90 4.28 14.73
CA ASP A 203 18.08 3.73 15.42
C ASP A 203 18.65 4.68 16.50
N THR A 204 19.47 4.13 17.41
CA THR A 204 20.10 4.89 18.49
C THR A 204 20.95 6.07 17.99
N ARG A 205 21.51 6.00 16.77
CA ARG A 205 22.28 7.09 16.18
C ARG A 205 21.39 8.30 15.89
N ILE A 206 20.17 8.07 15.34
CA ILE A 206 19.20 9.14 15.08
C ILE A 206 18.78 9.79 16.40
N VAL A 207 18.56 8.97 17.45
CA VAL A 207 18.27 9.48 18.81
C VAL A 207 19.41 10.37 19.32
N ASN A 208 20.66 9.91 19.18
CA ASN A 208 21.83 10.67 19.62
C ASN A 208 21.99 11.99 18.84
N ASP A 209 21.70 11.99 17.54
CA ASP A 209 21.74 13.21 16.74
C ASP A 209 20.62 14.18 17.15
N ALA A 210 19.41 13.69 17.41
CA ALA A 210 18.31 14.50 17.94
C ALA A 210 18.62 15.10 19.31
N LEU A 211 19.28 14.35 20.21
CA LEU A 211 19.71 14.84 21.53
C LEU A 211 20.84 15.86 21.43
N LYS A 212 21.77 15.75 20.46
CA LYS A 212 22.77 16.78 20.20
C LYS A 212 22.14 18.08 19.74
N GLU A 213 21.12 18.02 18.90
CA GLU A 213 20.38 19.17 18.39
C GLU A 213 19.45 19.80 19.45
N ASN A 214 18.85 18.94 20.30
CA ASN A 214 18.02 19.37 21.43
C ASN A 214 18.33 18.55 22.70
N PRO A 215 19.26 18.97 23.55
CA PRO A 215 19.59 18.23 24.79
C PRO A 215 18.44 18.07 25.77
N GLN A 216 17.39 18.88 25.66
CA GLN A 216 16.20 18.83 26.52
C GLN A 216 15.08 17.93 25.95
N LEU A 217 15.35 17.22 24.87
CA LEU A 217 14.35 16.42 24.17
C LEU A 217 13.60 15.44 25.08
N PHE A 218 14.30 14.85 26.04
CA PHE A 218 13.74 13.87 26.96
C PHE A 218 13.21 14.44 28.29
N GLU A 219 13.35 15.75 28.56
CA GLU A 219 12.87 16.34 29.83
C GLU A 219 11.36 16.18 30.06
N TYR A 220 10.60 16.00 28.97
CA TYR A 220 9.16 15.77 29.06
C TYR A 220 8.81 14.37 29.57
N PHE A 221 9.66 13.37 29.34
CA PHE A 221 9.38 11.95 29.59
C PHE A 221 9.75 11.51 31.02
N ASN A 222 9.32 12.31 32.00
CA ASN A 222 9.51 11.97 33.41
C ASN A 222 8.81 10.65 33.75
N GLY A 223 9.45 9.80 34.56
CA GLY A 223 8.97 8.48 34.94
C GLY A 223 9.21 7.39 33.90
N PHE A 224 9.75 7.75 32.71
CA PHE A 224 10.20 6.75 31.73
C PHE A 224 11.59 6.22 32.05
N THR A 225 11.88 5.02 31.53
CA THR A 225 13.24 4.49 31.38
C THR A 225 13.58 4.43 29.90
N TYR A 226 14.68 5.05 29.50
CA TYR A 226 15.27 4.94 28.15
C TYR A 226 16.36 3.87 28.19
N TYR A 227 16.20 2.82 27.37
CA TYR A 227 17.16 1.72 27.23
C TYR A 227 18.06 1.96 26.03
N GLU A 228 19.30 2.42 26.26
CA GLU A 228 20.25 2.74 25.18
C GLU A 228 20.73 1.49 24.45
N ASP A 229 20.86 0.36 25.14
CA ASP A 229 21.33 -0.91 24.58
C ASP A 229 20.16 -1.86 24.25
N ASN A 230 19.19 -1.34 23.47
CA ASN A 230 18.04 -2.12 22.96
C ASN A 230 18.29 -2.62 21.54
N VAL A 231 18.21 -3.92 21.31
CA VAL A 231 18.42 -4.58 20.02
C VAL A 231 17.09 -4.91 19.34
N PHE A 232 16.94 -4.50 18.08
CA PHE A 232 15.79 -4.91 17.27
C PHE A 232 15.98 -6.32 16.67
N THR A 233 14.88 -7.04 16.50
CA THR A 233 14.92 -8.44 16.06
C THR A 233 15.08 -8.57 14.55
N HIS A 234 14.33 -7.82 13.75
CA HIS A 234 14.35 -7.87 12.28
C HIS A 234 14.73 -6.50 11.71
N GLY A 235 15.58 -6.47 10.69
CA GLY A 235 16.06 -5.24 10.06
C GLY A 235 15.15 -4.68 8.97
N ARG A 236 13.88 -5.10 8.89
CA ARG A 236 12.88 -4.65 7.93
C ARG A 236 11.54 -4.45 8.61
N THR A 237 10.80 -3.42 8.20
CA THR A 237 9.50 -3.02 8.79
C THR A 237 8.50 -4.17 8.85
N PHE A 238 8.23 -4.83 7.72
CA PHE A 238 7.15 -5.83 7.69
C PHE A 238 7.38 -7.01 8.63
N PRO A 239 8.53 -7.73 8.61
CA PRO A 239 8.78 -8.80 9.56
C PRO A 239 8.93 -8.30 11.00
N ALA A 240 9.48 -7.09 11.21
CA ALA A 240 9.64 -6.53 12.53
C ALA A 240 8.28 -6.25 13.19
N ILE A 241 7.38 -5.56 12.51
CA ILE A 241 6.04 -5.25 13.04
C ILE A 241 5.22 -6.52 13.26
N THR A 242 5.24 -7.49 12.31
CA THR A 242 4.56 -8.77 12.52
C THR A 242 5.10 -9.49 13.76
N TYR A 243 6.42 -9.52 13.94
CA TYR A 243 7.05 -10.08 15.12
C TYR A 243 6.63 -9.36 16.41
N MET A 244 6.68 -8.03 16.44
CA MET A 244 6.31 -7.21 17.61
C MET A 244 4.85 -7.41 18.02
N LEU A 245 3.97 -7.77 17.09
CA LEU A 245 2.57 -8.07 17.35
C LEU A 245 2.32 -9.54 17.70
N SER A 246 3.13 -10.46 17.18
CA SER A 246 2.84 -11.91 17.31
C SER A 246 3.78 -12.66 18.23
N GLY A 247 5.02 -12.22 18.39
CA GLY A 247 6.10 -12.98 19.01
C GLY A 247 6.77 -14.01 18.09
N GLU A 248 6.26 -14.19 16.87
CA GLU A 248 6.74 -15.20 15.92
C GLU A 248 7.77 -14.62 14.96
N LYS A 249 8.98 -15.20 14.94
CA LYS A 249 10.10 -14.74 14.11
C LYS A 249 9.89 -15.10 12.63
N CYS A 250 10.18 -14.15 11.73
CA CYS A 250 10.15 -14.35 10.29
C CYS A 250 11.52 -14.86 9.81
N TYR A 251 11.54 -16.03 9.20
CA TYR A 251 12.75 -16.59 8.58
C TYR A 251 12.71 -16.57 7.04
N TYR A 252 11.60 -16.08 6.43
CA TYR A 252 11.34 -16.09 4.99
C TYR A 252 11.45 -17.48 4.32
N ASP A 253 11.44 -18.55 5.11
CA ASP A 253 11.52 -19.95 4.65
C ASP A 253 10.21 -20.48 4.07
N LYS A 254 9.14 -19.68 4.10
CA LYS A 254 7.84 -19.89 3.47
C LYS A 254 7.35 -18.60 2.81
N ASP A 255 6.22 -18.67 2.10
CA ASP A 255 5.57 -17.48 1.57
C ASP A 255 5.30 -16.47 2.68
N TYR A 256 5.64 -15.20 2.44
CA TYR A 256 5.52 -14.17 3.47
C TYR A 256 4.08 -13.99 3.97
N LYS A 257 3.10 -14.08 3.07
CA LYS A 257 1.68 -14.00 3.43
C LYS A 257 1.23 -15.15 4.31
N ASP A 258 1.74 -16.38 4.04
CA ASP A 258 1.45 -17.54 4.87
C ASP A 258 2.11 -17.39 6.25
N TYR A 259 3.34 -16.84 6.30
CA TYR A 259 3.98 -16.50 7.57
C TYR A 259 3.12 -15.54 8.40
N VAL A 260 2.69 -14.43 7.83
CA VAL A 260 1.92 -13.40 8.56
C VAL A 260 0.59 -13.98 9.08
N ASN A 261 -0.16 -14.71 8.23
CA ASN A 261 -1.41 -15.32 8.66
C ASN A 261 -1.20 -16.35 9.79
N ASP A 262 -0.17 -17.20 9.67
CA ASP A 262 0.15 -18.17 10.72
C ASP A 262 0.59 -17.48 12.02
N ALA A 263 1.48 -16.48 11.92
CA ALA A 263 2.02 -15.77 13.07
C ALA A 263 0.93 -15.07 13.88
N ILE A 264 0.01 -14.37 13.22
CA ILE A 264 -1.07 -13.63 13.90
C ILE A 264 -2.14 -14.57 14.43
N ASN A 265 -2.59 -15.56 13.64
CA ASN A 265 -3.66 -16.47 14.05
C ASN A 265 -3.26 -17.39 15.21
N ASN A 266 -1.99 -17.78 15.29
CA ASN A 266 -1.46 -18.67 16.30
C ASN A 266 -0.71 -17.94 17.44
N SER A 267 -0.66 -16.60 17.42
CA SER A 267 0.03 -15.81 18.41
C SER A 267 -0.51 -16.06 19.82
N GLU A 268 0.29 -16.68 20.68
CA GLU A 268 -0.03 -16.79 22.10
C GLU A 268 -0.10 -15.41 22.76
N PHE A 269 0.79 -14.49 22.36
CA PHE A 269 0.87 -13.13 22.87
C PHE A 269 -0.42 -12.34 22.64
N LEU A 270 -0.89 -12.26 21.38
CA LEU A 270 -2.15 -11.57 21.05
C LEU A 270 -3.36 -12.25 21.68
N ASN A 271 -3.39 -13.59 21.72
CA ASN A 271 -4.45 -14.32 22.38
C ASN A 271 -4.52 -14.05 23.90
N GLU A 272 -3.39 -13.84 24.57
CA GLU A 272 -3.40 -13.47 26.00
C GLU A 272 -3.93 -12.06 26.22
N ILE A 273 -3.59 -11.12 25.34
CA ILE A 273 -4.14 -9.76 25.40
C ILE A 273 -5.66 -9.79 25.17
N ASP A 274 -6.14 -10.53 24.17
CA ASP A 274 -7.58 -10.72 23.89
C ASP A 274 -8.30 -11.39 25.08
N ASN A 275 -7.74 -12.46 25.63
CA ASN A 275 -8.30 -13.18 26.78
C ASN A 275 -8.34 -12.32 28.06
N SER A 276 -7.52 -11.28 28.19
CA SER A 276 -7.62 -10.32 29.31
C SER A 276 -8.86 -9.41 29.20
N GLY A 277 -9.56 -9.43 28.06
CA GLY A 277 -10.71 -8.59 27.78
C GLY A 277 -10.33 -7.17 27.40
N ALA A 278 -9.11 -6.95 26.90
CA ALA A 278 -8.66 -5.66 26.37
C ALA A 278 -9.31 -5.38 25.00
N ASP A 279 -9.74 -4.14 24.77
CA ASP A 279 -10.07 -3.65 23.44
C ASP A 279 -8.78 -3.43 22.66
N ILE A 280 -8.58 -4.22 21.58
CA ILE A 280 -7.32 -4.28 20.82
C ILE A 280 -7.51 -3.52 19.52
N ARG A 281 -6.78 -2.42 19.36
CA ARG A 281 -6.81 -1.63 18.11
C ARG A 281 -5.42 -1.37 17.59
N LEU A 282 -5.26 -1.61 16.29
CA LEU A 282 -4.00 -1.46 15.59
C LEU A 282 -4.11 -0.36 14.52
N TYR A 283 -3.07 0.43 14.39
CA TYR A 283 -2.94 1.51 13.40
C TYR A 283 -1.59 1.36 12.71
N THR A 284 -1.57 0.45 11.73
CA THR A 284 -0.38 0.05 10.97
C THR A 284 -0.78 -0.43 9.57
N ASP A 285 0.17 -0.85 8.72
CA ASP A 285 -0.17 -1.44 7.42
C ASP A 285 -0.89 -2.80 7.64
N PRO A 286 -2.09 -3.00 7.10
CA PRO A 286 -2.81 -4.28 7.23
C PRO A 286 -2.02 -5.51 6.73
N LYS A 287 -1.00 -5.32 5.89
CA LYS A 287 -0.17 -6.42 5.40
C LYS A 287 0.65 -7.11 6.49
N VAL A 288 0.92 -6.42 7.60
CA VAL A 288 1.71 -6.98 8.72
C VAL A 288 0.90 -7.87 9.67
N VAL A 289 -0.44 -7.84 9.58
CA VAL A 289 -1.34 -8.69 10.38
C VAL A 289 -2.13 -9.69 9.55
N GLY A 290 -1.99 -9.62 8.22
CA GLY A 290 -2.70 -10.53 7.32
C GLY A 290 -4.19 -10.21 7.19
N SER A 291 -4.96 -11.21 6.78
CA SER A 291 -6.35 -11.02 6.37
C SER A 291 -7.39 -11.64 7.28
N GLU A 292 -6.98 -12.25 8.39
CA GLU A 292 -7.84 -13.05 9.25
C GLU A 292 -7.73 -12.68 10.74
N CYS A 293 -7.25 -11.45 11.01
CA CYS A 293 -7.12 -10.95 12.37
C CYS A 293 -8.42 -10.32 12.94
N ASP A 294 -9.51 -10.32 12.19
CA ASP A 294 -10.81 -9.78 12.56
C ASP A 294 -11.43 -10.45 13.81
N ARG A 295 -10.87 -11.57 14.24
CA ARG A 295 -11.24 -12.24 15.51
C ARG A 295 -10.64 -11.56 16.75
N ILE A 296 -9.49 -10.91 16.60
CA ILE A 296 -8.69 -10.39 17.74
C ILE A 296 -8.63 -8.86 17.72
N VAL A 297 -8.63 -8.24 16.54
CA VAL A 297 -8.44 -6.80 16.37
C VAL A 297 -9.76 -6.10 16.11
N ASP A 298 -10.18 -5.25 17.05
CA ASP A 298 -11.52 -4.66 17.09
C ASP A 298 -11.78 -3.60 16.02
N ASN A 299 -10.74 -2.95 15.51
CA ASN A 299 -10.87 -1.96 14.43
C ASN A 299 -10.51 -2.47 13.04
N PHE A 300 -10.31 -3.79 12.89
CA PHE A 300 -10.01 -4.39 11.60
C PHE A 300 -11.29 -4.63 10.79
N ILE A 301 -11.33 -4.09 9.59
CA ILE A 301 -12.49 -4.20 8.70
C ILE A 301 -12.11 -5.00 7.46
N LYS A 302 -12.96 -5.99 7.13
CA LYS A 302 -12.80 -6.82 5.93
C LYS A 302 -14.05 -6.74 5.05
N GLU A 303 -13.91 -6.13 3.89
CA GLU A 303 -14.99 -5.97 2.91
C GLU A 303 -14.94 -7.05 1.84
N LYS A 304 -15.95 -7.90 1.75
CA LYS A 304 -15.99 -9.02 0.80
C LYS A 304 -15.93 -8.60 -0.68
N ASN A 305 -16.49 -7.45 -1.01
CA ASN A 305 -16.64 -6.97 -2.38
C ASN A 305 -15.63 -5.87 -2.74
N GLY A 306 -14.66 -5.62 -1.86
CA GLY A 306 -13.72 -4.51 -1.99
C GLY A 306 -14.37 -3.12 -1.87
N PRO A 307 -13.60 -2.05 -2.16
CA PRO A 307 -14.07 -0.68 -2.04
C PRO A 307 -15.30 -0.39 -2.91
N GLU A 308 -16.24 0.40 -2.38
CA GLU A 308 -17.37 0.89 -3.16
C GLU A 308 -16.90 1.76 -4.32
N MET A 309 -17.44 1.49 -5.52
CA MET A 309 -17.02 2.17 -6.75
C MET A 309 -17.82 3.47 -6.98
N ASN A 310 -17.11 4.57 -7.19
CA ASN A 310 -17.67 5.79 -7.77
C ASN A 310 -17.78 5.63 -9.30
N LEU A 311 -18.96 5.21 -9.79
CA LEU A 311 -19.15 4.87 -11.21
C LEU A 311 -18.79 6.02 -12.15
N GLY A 312 -19.17 7.26 -11.82
CA GLY A 312 -18.89 8.43 -12.66
C GLY A 312 -17.39 8.72 -12.75
N GLY A 313 -16.73 8.77 -11.61
CA GLY A 313 -15.29 8.97 -11.52
C GLY A 313 -14.53 7.86 -12.23
N PHE A 314 -14.88 6.60 -11.99
CA PHE A 314 -14.25 5.43 -12.62
C PHE A 314 -14.35 5.44 -14.14
N LEU A 315 -15.54 5.72 -14.71
CA LEU A 315 -15.74 5.77 -16.16
C LEU A 315 -14.93 6.91 -16.79
N ILE A 316 -14.88 8.09 -16.17
CA ILE A 316 -14.09 9.23 -16.66
C ILE A 316 -12.59 8.90 -16.64
N GLN A 317 -12.09 8.32 -15.55
CA GLN A 317 -10.68 7.93 -15.46
C GLN A 317 -10.34 6.79 -16.42
N SER A 318 -11.22 5.81 -16.60
CA SER A 318 -11.03 4.74 -17.59
C SER A 318 -10.95 5.28 -19.03
N LEU A 319 -11.72 6.33 -19.36
CA LEU A 319 -11.60 7.01 -20.64
C LEU A 319 -10.27 7.77 -20.79
N LYS A 320 -9.74 8.36 -19.70
CA LYS A 320 -8.39 8.97 -19.73
C LYS A 320 -7.30 7.93 -19.94
N VAL A 321 -7.31 6.84 -19.16
CA VAL A 321 -6.38 5.71 -19.33
C VAL A 321 -6.43 5.18 -20.76
N SER A 322 -7.62 4.94 -21.27
CA SER A 322 -7.86 4.50 -22.62
C SER A 322 -7.32 5.49 -23.65
N GLY A 323 -7.65 6.78 -23.52
CA GLY A 323 -7.16 7.83 -24.41
C GLY A 323 -5.63 7.93 -24.42
N PHE A 324 -5.00 7.84 -23.27
CA PHE A 324 -3.54 7.84 -23.18
C PHE A 324 -2.92 6.65 -23.92
N ARG A 325 -3.51 5.46 -23.81
CA ARG A 325 -3.06 4.25 -24.52
C ARG A 325 -3.24 4.37 -26.04
N GLY A 326 -4.40 4.76 -26.50
CA GLY A 326 -4.82 4.57 -27.88
C GLY A 326 -4.84 5.84 -28.76
N MET A 327 -4.74 7.05 -28.19
CA MET A 327 -4.70 8.28 -28.99
C MET A 327 -3.32 8.53 -29.59
N PRO A 328 -3.24 9.25 -30.75
CA PRO A 328 -1.96 9.61 -31.34
C PRO A 328 -1.16 10.52 -30.41
N TYR A 329 0.16 10.50 -30.52
CA TYR A 329 1.07 11.18 -29.60
C TYR A 329 0.75 12.65 -29.33
N PHE A 330 0.34 13.43 -30.35
CA PHE A 330 -0.03 14.83 -30.14
C PHE A 330 -1.22 15.05 -29.22
N ALA A 331 -2.10 14.04 -29.10
CA ALA A 331 -3.30 14.11 -28.28
C ALA A 331 -3.12 13.50 -26.86
N LYS A 332 -2.10 12.67 -26.64
CA LYS A 332 -1.90 11.96 -25.37
C LYS A 332 -1.81 12.89 -24.16
N LYS A 333 -1.23 14.09 -24.30
CA LYS A 333 -1.13 15.09 -23.22
C LYS A 333 -2.47 15.47 -22.57
N TYR A 334 -3.58 15.32 -23.30
CA TYR A 334 -4.93 15.60 -22.79
C TYR A 334 -5.53 14.44 -22.01
N PHE A 335 -4.90 13.27 -22.09
CA PHE A 335 -5.33 12.03 -21.46
C PHE A 335 -4.34 11.53 -20.41
N PHE A 336 -3.40 12.36 -20.00
CA PHE A 336 -2.45 12.01 -18.96
C PHE A 336 -3.18 11.61 -17.67
N TYR A 337 -2.71 10.56 -17.03
CA TYR A 337 -3.27 10.04 -15.78
C TYR A 337 -2.16 9.59 -14.83
N GLU A 338 -2.46 9.59 -13.55
CA GLU A 338 -1.68 9.03 -12.45
C GLU A 338 -2.53 7.99 -11.76
N SER A 339 -1.94 6.86 -11.35
CA SER A 339 -2.68 5.77 -10.70
C SER A 339 -3.38 6.23 -9.43
N GLU A 340 -2.76 7.10 -8.64
CA GLU A 340 -3.37 7.64 -7.42
C GLU A 340 -4.61 8.50 -7.72
N ARG A 341 -4.56 9.33 -8.75
CA ARG A 341 -5.75 10.09 -9.19
C ARG A 341 -6.85 9.19 -9.73
N VAL A 342 -6.49 8.10 -10.42
CA VAL A 342 -7.45 7.07 -10.85
C VAL A 342 -8.09 6.43 -9.62
N ASN A 343 -7.31 6.05 -8.61
CA ASN A 343 -7.79 5.45 -7.38
C ASN A 343 -8.78 6.36 -6.65
N THR A 344 -8.34 7.58 -6.33
CA THR A 344 -9.13 8.57 -5.56
C THR A 344 -10.46 8.90 -6.24
N ALA A 345 -10.48 9.02 -7.57
CA ALA A 345 -11.71 9.32 -8.30
C ALA A 345 -12.62 8.10 -8.52
N SER A 346 -12.07 6.89 -8.51
CA SER A 346 -12.78 5.66 -8.87
C SER A 346 -13.46 4.95 -7.70
N ILE A 347 -13.05 5.25 -6.47
CA ILE A 347 -13.65 4.67 -5.26
C ILE A 347 -14.37 5.76 -4.45
N VAL A 348 -15.40 5.36 -3.72
CA VAL A 348 -16.00 6.22 -2.71
C VAL A 348 -15.02 6.33 -1.55
N GLN A 349 -14.63 7.55 -1.18
CA GLN A 349 -13.75 7.76 -0.04
C GLN A 349 -14.50 7.39 1.24
N ARG A 350 -13.80 6.72 2.14
CA ARG A 350 -14.32 6.35 3.46
C ARG A 350 -13.82 7.37 4.47
N ASP A 351 -14.74 7.88 5.28
CA ASP A 351 -14.41 8.89 6.30
C ASP A 351 -13.74 8.27 7.55
N ASN A 352 -13.84 6.94 7.70
CA ASN A 352 -13.40 6.22 8.88
C ASN A 352 -12.21 5.26 8.65
N VAL A 353 -11.40 5.50 7.63
CA VAL A 353 -10.15 4.73 7.41
C VAL A 353 -9.02 5.39 8.17
N ALA A 354 -8.36 4.63 9.05
CA ALA A 354 -7.20 5.12 9.75
C ALA A 354 -6.06 5.41 8.76
N PRO A 355 -5.43 6.57 8.85
CA PRO A 355 -4.27 6.87 8.03
C PRO A 355 -3.13 5.90 8.39
N ILE A 356 -2.46 5.39 7.36
CA ILE A 356 -1.31 4.51 7.51
C ILE A 356 -0.07 5.35 7.24
N ASN A 357 0.88 5.34 8.18
CA ASN A 357 2.16 6.04 8.02
C ASN A 357 1.98 7.53 7.63
N ASP A 358 0.99 8.19 8.24
CA ASP A 358 0.73 9.62 8.07
C ASP A 358 0.65 10.30 9.44
N ASP A 359 1.81 10.70 9.94
CA ASP A 359 1.98 11.28 11.27
C ASP A 359 1.27 12.62 11.43
N LEU A 360 1.17 13.39 10.35
CA LEU A 360 0.42 14.67 10.36
C LEU A 360 -1.09 14.45 10.44
N ALA A 361 -1.62 13.45 9.74
CA ALA A 361 -3.03 13.09 9.85
C ALA A 361 -3.34 12.57 11.26
N PHE A 362 -2.46 11.75 11.84
CA PHE A 362 -2.59 11.31 13.23
C PHE A 362 -2.53 12.47 14.21
N TYR A 363 -1.60 13.42 14.01
CA TYR A 363 -1.52 14.63 14.83
C TYR A 363 -2.78 15.50 14.75
N SER A 364 -3.31 15.67 13.53
CA SER A 364 -4.57 16.40 13.34
C SER A 364 -5.73 15.75 14.09
N SER A 365 -5.83 14.40 14.05
CA SER A 365 -6.83 13.67 14.83
C SER A 365 -6.67 13.91 16.34
N ILE A 366 -5.45 13.89 16.87
CA ILE A 366 -5.20 14.19 18.29
C ILE A 366 -5.67 15.61 18.67
N LEU A 367 -5.45 16.59 17.80
CA LEU A 367 -5.84 17.97 18.07
C LEU A 367 -7.36 18.21 17.94
N GLU A 368 -8.02 17.55 17.00
CA GLU A 368 -9.43 17.74 16.67
C GLU A 368 -10.35 16.87 17.55
N ASP A 369 -10.11 15.55 17.61
CA ASP A 369 -10.98 14.57 18.26
C ASP A 369 -10.64 14.37 19.74
N ARG A 370 -9.38 14.58 20.12
CA ARG A 370 -8.83 14.47 21.47
C ARG A 370 -8.93 13.08 22.11
N VAL A 371 -7.95 12.76 22.96
CA VAL A 371 -7.97 11.54 23.76
C VAL A 371 -9.13 11.59 24.78
N SER A 372 -9.87 10.50 24.87
CA SER A 372 -11.02 10.37 25.76
C SER A 372 -11.07 9.01 26.44
N VAL A 373 -11.72 8.96 27.60
CA VAL A 373 -12.00 7.70 28.31
C VAL A 373 -13.33 7.13 27.83
N ASN A 374 -13.30 5.86 27.41
CA ASN A 374 -14.50 5.11 27.10
C ASN A 374 -14.80 4.11 28.23
N ASP A 375 -15.86 4.38 29.01
CA ASP A 375 -16.24 3.57 30.19
C ASP A 375 -16.66 2.13 29.83
N LYS A 376 -16.82 1.81 28.55
CA LYS A 376 -17.11 0.44 28.10
C LYS A 376 -15.86 -0.45 28.10
N PHE A 377 -14.67 0.14 28.06
CA PHE A 377 -13.42 -0.59 28.03
C PHE A 377 -12.93 -0.86 29.47
N SER A 378 -12.64 -2.12 29.76
CA SER A 378 -11.98 -2.52 31.01
C SER A 378 -10.48 -2.28 30.97
N SER A 379 -9.90 -2.46 29.79
CA SER A 379 -8.49 -2.22 29.45
C SER A 379 -8.36 -1.99 27.94
N THR A 380 -7.24 -1.42 27.49
CA THR A 380 -6.99 -1.23 26.06
C THR A 380 -5.57 -1.61 25.67
N PHE A 381 -5.43 -2.13 24.46
CA PHE A 381 -4.15 -2.26 23.78
C PHE A 381 -4.21 -1.41 22.51
N ARG A 382 -3.39 -0.36 22.45
CA ARG A 382 -3.31 0.59 21.32
C ARG A 382 -1.92 0.51 20.70
N PHE A 383 -1.85 0.13 19.44
CA PHE A 383 -0.60 0.03 18.69
C PHE A 383 -0.60 1.04 17.55
N TYR A 384 0.29 2.01 17.62
CA TYR A 384 0.44 3.07 16.62
C TYR A 384 1.78 2.93 15.92
N HIS A 385 1.76 2.63 14.63
CA HIS A 385 2.95 2.59 13.79
C HIS A 385 3.04 3.90 13.00
N MET A 386 4.00 4.74 13.34
CA MET A 386 4.26 6.05 12.76
C MET A 386 5.25 5.91 11.60
N PHE A 387 5.17 6.81 10.60
CA PHE A 387 6.16 6.88 9.52
C PHE A 387 7.56 7.17 10.07
N GLY A 388 7.62 8.01 11.09
CA GLY A 388 8.78 8.18 11.92
C GLY A 388 9.99 8.78 11.22
N SER A 389 11.15 8.24 11.57
CA SER A 389 12.44 8.63 11.00
C SER A 389 12.78 7.89 9.70
N HIS A 390 11.79 7.39 8.97
CA HIS A 390 12.02 6.70 7.71
C HIS A 390 12.55 7.69 6.63
N PRO A 391 13.48 7.25 5.75
CA PRO A 391 13.91 8.07 4.62
C PRO A 391 12.73 8.57 3.78
N GLY A 392 12.68 9.87 3.55
CA GLY A 392 11.54 10.55 2.93
C GLY A 392 10.59 11.19 3.94
N ALA A 393 10.93 11.20 5.24
CA ALA A 393 10.16 11.90 6.26
C ALA A 393 9.86 13.35 5.86
N SER A 394 8.63 13.77 6.12
CA SER A 394 8.09 15.06 5.67
C SER A 394 7.51 15.90 6.82
N ILE A 395 8.03 15.70 8.03
CA ILE A 395 7.66 16.51 9.20
C ILE A 395 8.90 17.15 9.83
N ASN A 396 8.76 18.38 10.30
CA ASN A 396 9.79 19.07 11.08
C ASN A 396 9.61 18.83 12.59
N GLU A 397 10.52 19.36 13.40
CA GLU A 397 10.50 19.26 14.87
C GLU A 397 9.28 19.90 15.53
N ASN A 398 8.49 20.67 14.78
CA ASN A 398 7.24 21.26 15.25
C ASN A 398 6.00 20.44 14.86
N ALA A 399 6.19 19.23 14.30
CA ALA A 399 5.14 18.43 13.71
C ALA A 399 4.36 19.19 12.61
N GLU A 400 5.10 19.91 11.75
CA GLU A 400 4.57 20.62 10.60
C GLU A 400 5.16 20.02 9.32
N TYR A 401 4.43 20.09 8.21
CA TYR A 401 4.91 19.59 6.93
C TYR A 401 6.21 20.28 6.49
N LEU A 402 7.18 19.47 6.11
CA LEU A 402 8.44 19.88 5.49
C LEU A 402 8.79 18.90 4.37
N GLU A 403 8.94 19.37 3.13
CA GLU A 403 9.15 18.51 1.95
C GLU A 403 10.32 17.51 2.12
N TRP A 404 11.38 17.92 2.85
CA TRP A 404 12.54 17.07 3.15
C TRP A 404 13.03 17.37 4.59
N ALA A 405 12.66 16.51 5.52
CA ALA A 405 13.14 16.57 6.89
C ALA A 405 14.40 15.71 7.06
N SER A 406 15.31 16.13 7.95
CA SER A 406 16.34 15.23 8.45
C SER A 406 15.70 14.18 9.36
N LEU A 407 16.33 12.99 9.49
CA LEU A 407 15.79 11.93 10.34
C LEU A 407 15.68 12.36 11.81
N SER A 408 16.63 13.18 12.29
CA SER A 408 16.60 13.76 13.64
C SER A 408 15.49 14.81 13.81
N GLN A 409 15.15 15.58 12.76
CA GLN A 409 14.01 16.50 12.80
C GLN A 409 12.68 15.73 12.85
N ALA A 410 12.54 14.68 12.03
CA ALA A 410 11.35 13.83 12.01
C ALA A 410 11.13 13.19 13.38
N LEU A 411 12.15 12.58 13.99
CA LEU A 411 12.05 12.03 15.34
C LEU A 411 11.57 13.07 16.37
N ARG A 412 12.09 14.30 16.32
CA ARG A 412 11.65 15.36 17.24
C ARG A 412 10.19 15.75 17.01
N GLY A 413 9.75 15.72 15.75
CA GLY A 413 8.34 15.92 15.37
C GLY A 413 7.44 14.82 15.93
N ASP A 414 7.83 13.55 15.76
CA ASP A 414 7.09 12.40 16.28
C ASP A 414 6.99 12.41 17.80
N LEU A 415 8.09 12.71 18.49
CA LEU A 415 8.10 12.85 19.94
C LEU A 415 7.22 14.02 20.41
N LYS A 416 7.07 15.08 19.61
CA LYS A 416 6.10 16.16 19.89
C LYS A 416 4.66 15.68 19.73
N ILE A 417 4.36 14.88 18.70
CA ILE A 417 3.04 14.28 18.51
C ILE A 417 2.68 13.37 19.68
N ILE A 418 3.60 12.48 20.04
CA ILE A 418 3.44 11.60 21.20
C ILE A 418 3.25 12.42 22.48
N LYS A 419 4.04 13.46 22.70
CA LYS A 419 3.88 14.36 23.84
C LYS A 419 2.48 14.93 23.93
N GLU A 420 1.91 15.43 22.83
CA GLU A 420 0.54 15.97 22.81
C GLU A 420 -0.49 14.89 23.21
N TYR A 421 -0.35 13.67 22.67
CA TYR A 421 -1.18 12.54 23.07
C TYR A 421 -1.08 12.28 24.59
N LEU A 422 0.14 12.23 25.15
CA LEU A 422 0.38 11.99 26.56
C LEU A 422 -0.16 13.12 27.47
N GLU A 423 -0.09 14.39 27.04
CA GLU A 423 -0.71 15.50 27.78
C GLU A 423 -2.22 15.36 27.86
N GLN A 424 -2.84 14.95 26.75
CA GLN A 424 -4.27 14.70 26.73
C GLN A 424 -4.65 13.49 27.59
N LEU A 425 -3.84 12.42 27.54
CA LEU A 425 -4.01 11.24 28.40
C LEU A 425 -3.94 11.60 29.90
N LYS A 426 -3.04 12.52 30.29
CA LYS A 426 -2.98 13.10 31.63
C LYS A 426 -4.24 13.88 31.97
N SER A 427 -4.74 14.68 31.01
CA SER A 427 -5.93 15.52 31.23
C SER A 427 -7.19 14.72 31.50
N VAL A 428 -7.30 13.51 30.95
CA VAL A 428 -8.43 12.60 31.19
C VAL A 428 -8.21 11.63 32.35
N GLY A 429 -7.04 11.73 33.03
CA GLY A 429 -6.74 10.97 34.26
C GLY A 429 -6.40 9.50 34.03
N ALA A 430 -6.04 9.10 32.79
CA ALA A 430 -5.68 7.72 32.46
C ALA A 430 -4.15 7.49 32.39
N TYR A 431 -3.33 8.53 32.46
CA TYR A 431 -1.87 8.47 32.25
C TYR A 431 -1.14 7.61 33.29
N ASP A 432 -1.45 7.80 34.58
CA ASP A 432 -0.69 7.16 35.66
C ASP A 432 -0.85 5.64 35.66
N ASP A 433 -2.04 5.16 35.35
CA ASP A 433 -2.39 3.72 35.29
C ASP A 433 -2.17 3.09 33.89
N SER A 434 -1.47 3.80 32.99
CA SER A 434 -1.12 3.30 31.66
C SER A 434 0.34 2.88 31.58
N THR A 435 0.60 1.74 30.94
CA THR A 435 1.94 1.37 30.45
C THR A 435 2.12 1.92 29.07
N ILE A 436 3.18 2.73 28.88
CA ILE A 436 3.45 3.42 27.61
C ILE A 436 4.81 2.96 27.09
N ILE A 437 4.82 2.45 25.87
CA ILE A 437 6.01 1.95 25.17
C ILE A 437 6.21 2.81 23.94
N ILE A 438 7.40 3.40 23.79
CA ILE A 438 7.82 4.15 22.61
C ILE A 438 9.09 3.48 22.11
N THR A 439 9.04 2.88 20.92
CA THR A 439 10.19 2.16 20.36
C THR A 439 10.27 2.37 18.85
N ALA A 440 11.25 1.74 18.21
CA ALA A 440 11.29 1.61 16.75
C ALA A 440 11.18 0.14 16.35
N ASP A 441 10.77 -0.10 15.13
CA ASP A 441 10.72 -1.44 14.54
C ASP A 441 12.12 -1.94 14.16
N HIS A 442 12.94 -1.07 13.57
CA HIS A 442 14.35 -1.31 13.22
C HIS A 442 15.14 0.00 13.06
N GLY A 443 16.41 -0.10 12.74
CA GLY A 443 17.28 1.01 12.39
C GLY A 443 17.67 1.03 10.91
N GLU A 444 18.71 1.80 10.57
CA GLU A 444 19.19 1.91 9.19
C GLU A 444 19.65 0.56 8.64
N TYR A 445 19.00 0.14 7.54
CA TYR A 445 19.35 -1.04 6.80
C TYR A 445 19.60 -0.71 5.32
N LYS A 446 20.78 -1.07 4.81
CA LYS A 446 21.19 -0.85 3.41
C LYS A 446 21.64 -2.14 2.71
N GLY A 447 21.09 -3.29 3.11
CA GLY A 447 21.52 -4.57 2.56
C GLY A 447 22.91 -5.00 2.99
N ARG A 448 23.48 -4.35 4.02
CA ARG A 448 24.78 -4.67 4.62
C ARG A 448 24.66 -4.72 6.12
N PHE A 449 25.26 -5.75 6.70
CA PHE A 449 25.35 -5.91 8.14
C PHE A 449 26.66 -5.24 8.65
N ASP A 450 26.69 -3.93 8.65
CA ASP A 450 27.89 -3.14 8.98
C ASP A 450 27.63 -2.04 10.04
N LYS A 451 26.45 -2.07 10.67
CA LYS A 451 26.03 -1.10 11.69
C LYS A 451 25.42 -1.77 12.91
N PRO A 452 25.52 -1.14 14.10
CA PRO A 452 24.82 -1.58 15.29
C PRO A 452 23.31 -1.75 15.03
N GLN A 453 22.76 -2.81 15.59
CA GLN A 453 21.33 -3.17 15.44
C GLN A 453 20.55 -2.69 16.66
N THR A 454 20.79 -1.46 17.07
CA THR A 454 20.13 -0.83 18.22
C THR A 454 19.08 0.18 17.77
N CYS A 455 17.99 0.28 18.51
CA CYS A 455 16.91 1.21 18.21
C CYS A 455 16.33 1.85 19.49
N LEU A 456 15.56 2.94 19.30
CA LEU A 456 14.85 3.63 20.37
C LEU A 456 14.01 2.64 21.20
N LEU A 457 14.11 2.75 22.54
CA LEU A 457 13.17 2.12 23.46
C LEU A 457 13.03 2.94 24.73
N MET A 458 11.84 3.50 24.95
CA MET A 458 11.46 4.22 26.16
C MET A 458 10.20 3.59 26.72
N VAL A 459 10.18 3.30 28.03
CA VAL A 459 9.02 2.68 28.66
C VAL A 459 8.67 3.41 29.96
N LYS A 460 7.39 3.73 30.13
CA LYS A 460 6.78 4.12 31.39
C LYS A 460 5.81 3.01 31.82
N GLU A 461 6.06 2.40 32.95
CA GLU A 461 5.14 1.44 33.53
C GLU A 461 3.96 2.11 34.23
N ALA A 462 2.85 1.41 34.37
CA ALA A 462 1.73 1.84 35.18
C ALA A 462 2.19 2.08 36.64
N GLY A 463 1.80 3.21 37.22
CA GLY A 463 2.19 3.59 38.60
C GLY A 463 3.61 4.11 38.75
N ALA A 464 4.35 4.34 37.64
CA ALA A 464 5.70 4.94 37.70
C ALA A 464 5.67 6.34 38.34
N ASP A 465 6.73 6.67 39.10
CA ASP A 465 6.89 7.99 39.74
C ASP A 465 7.26 9.06 38.69
N THR A 466 6.26 9.75 38.17
CA THR A 466 6.40 10.77 37.13
C THR A 466 6.99 12.11 37.64
N THR A 467 7.33 12.20 38.92
CA THR A 467 8.10 13.34 39.46
C THR A 467 9.61 13.19 39.23
N LYS A 468 10.06 11.96 38.92
CA LYS A 468 11.46 11.67 38.61
C LYS A 468 11.76 11.91 37.14
N PRO A 469 12.94 12.50 36.84
CA PRO A 469 13.38 12.61 35.45
C PRO A 469 13.51 11.22 34.80
N ILE A 470 13.52 11.19 33.48
CA ILE A 470 13.77 9.96 32.72
C ILE A 470 15.05 9.26 33.20
N LYS A 471 14.96 7.95 33.43
CA LYS A 471 16.11 7.10 33.75
C LYS A 471 16.77 6.65 32.43
N ILE A 472 18.08 6.81 32.32
CA ILE A 472 18.86 6.21 31.24
C ILE A 472 19.40 4.88 31.75
N SER A 473 19.16 3.79 31.03
CA SER A 473 19.59 2.43 31.41
C SER A 473 20.48 1.83 30.31
N GLN A 474 21.58 1.21 30.75
CA GLN A 474 22.50 0.44 29.93
C GLN A 474 22.18 -1.07 29.96
N ALA A 475 21.03 -1.45 30.51
CA ALA A 475 20.62 -2.84 30.53
C ALA A 475 20.50 -3.42 29.11
N GLN A 476 21.05 -4.62 28.94
CA GLN A 476 21.11 -5.31 27.64
C GLN A 476 19.75 -5.92 27.29
N VAL A 477 18.90 -5.19 26.61
CA VAL A 477 17.53 -5.57 26.28
C VAL A 477 17.34 -5.73 24.77
N SER A 478 16.21 -6.30 24.37
CA SER A 478 15.78 -6.43 22.99
C SER A 478 14.26 -6.35 22.87
N HIS A 479 13.74 -6.39 21.65
CA HIS A 479 12.29 -6.50 21.41
C HIS A 479 11.66 -7.70 22.14
N GLU A 480 12.42 -8.77 22.44
CA GLU A 480 11.92 -9.92 23.18
C GLU A 480 11.42 -9.56 24.59
N ASN A 481 12.04 -8.55 25.23
CA ASN A 481 11.65 -8.10 26.57
C ASN A 481 10.34 -7.29 26.59
N ILE A 482 9.85 -6.83 25.43
CA ILE A 482 8.59 -6.10 25.33
C ILE A 482 7.40 -7.04 25.59
N PHE A 483 7.44 -8.28 25.10
CA PHE A 483 6.35 -9.26 25.31
C PHE A 483 6.02 -9.48 26.78
N PRO A 484 6.98 -9.91 27.63
CA PRO A 484 6.70 -10.08 29.06
C PRO A 484 6.30 -8.75 29.72
N THR A 485 6.82 -7.61 29.28
CA THR A 485 6.44 -6.30 29.83
C THR A 485 4.96 -5.98 29.54
N VAL A 486 4.48 -6.24 28.32
CA VAL A 486 3.06 -6.04 27.96
C VAL A 486 2.17 -7.01 28.72
N ILE A 487 2.51 -8.31 28.76
CA ILE A 487 1.70 -9.31 29.47
C ILE A 487 1.65 -9.02 30.96
N LYS A 488 2.77 -8.58 31.56
CA LYS A 488 2.82 -8.12 32.97
C LYS A 488 1.89 -6.91 33.18
N ALA A 489 1.89 -5.95 32.25
CA ALA A 489 1.05 -4.75 32.36
C ALA A 489 -0.46 -5.05 32.34
N ILE A 490 -0.89 -6.09 31.64
CA ILE A 490 -2.30 -6.53 31.62
C ILE A 490 -2.63 -7.54 32.73
N GLY A 491 -1.68 -7.85 33.63
CA GLY A 491 -1.85 -8.78 34.75
C GLY A 491 -1.80 -10.26 34.38
N GLY A 492 -1.24 -10.60 33.18
CA GLY A 492 -1.08 -11.97 32.71
C GLY A 492 0.16 -12.69 33.27
N GLU A 493 0.27 -14.00 32.99
CA GLU A 493 1.43 -14.83 33.34
C GLU A 493 2.54 -14.59 32.28
N TYR A 494 3.49 -13.70 32.59
CA TYR A 494 4.48 -13.22 31.64
C TYR A 494 5.80 -14.00 31.64
N THR A 495 6.10 -14.77 32.70
CA THR A 495 7.44 -15.40 32.89
C THR A 495 7.80 -16.40 31.80
N LYS A 496 6.82 -16.97 31.11
CA LYS A 496 7.05 -17.83 29.94
C LYS A 496 7.65 -17.10 28.72
N TYR A 497 7.49 -15.77 28.65
CA TYR A 497 8.10 -14.92 27.61
C TYR A 497 9.50 -14.42 27.98
N GLY A 498 9.99 -14.74 29.20
CA GLY A 498 11.26 -14.28 29.71
C GLY A 498 11.13 -13.15 30.72
N LYS A 499 12.18 -12.32 30.82
CA LYS A 499 12.23 -11.17 31.74
C LYS A 499 11.56 -9.94 31.14
N ALA A 500 10.71 -9.29 31.94
CA ALA A 500 10.22 -7.95 31.60
C ALA A 500 11.37 -6.92 31.66
N LEU A 501 11.18 -5.78 31.01
CA LEU A 501 12.22 -4.74 30.88
C LEU A 501 12.75 -4.25 32.23
N ASP A 502 11.89 -4.10 33.23
CA ASP A 502 12.26 -3.67 34.58
C ASP A 502 13.02 -4.73 35.40
N GLU A 503 13.05 -5.98 34.92
CA GLU A 503 13.72 -7.12 35.57
C GLU A 503 15.13 -7.37 35.00
N VAL A 504 15.50 -6.71 33.88
CA VAL A 504 16.85 -6.82 33.30
C VAL A 504 17.74 -5.78 33.96
N THR A 505 18.79 -6.24 34.62
CA THR A 505 19.75 -5.35 35.28
C THR A 505 20.95 -5.02 34.40
N GLU A 506 21.62 -3.90 34.68
CA GLU A 506 22.79 -3.45 33.89
C GLU A 506 24.01 -4.36 34.07
N GLU A 507 24.05 -5.17 35.12
CA GLU A 507 25.14 -6.12 35.38
C GLU A 507 24.98 -7.43 34.63
N GLU A 508 23.81 -7.70 34.04
CA GLU A 508 23.55 -8.92 33.32
C GLU A 508 24.14 -8.85 31.90
N ASN A 509 24.87 -9.90 31.52
CA ASN A 509 25.30 -10.10 30.14
C ASN A 509 24.27 -11.01 29.43
N VAL A 510 23.39 -10.39 28.68
CA VAL A 510 22.27 -11.07 28.00
C VAL A 510 22.60 -11.34 26.55
N LYS A 511 22.41 -12.59 26.09
CA LYS A 511 22.50 -12.93 24.68
C LYS A 511 21.25 -12.44 23.95
N ARG A 512 21.44 -11.60 22.95
CA ARG A 512 20.38 -11.05 22.11
C ARG A 512 20.56 -11.49 20.67
N TYR A 513 19.48 -11.62 19.93
CA TYR A 513 19.52 -12.11 18.55
C TYR A 513 18.89 -11.11 17.61
N THR A 514 19.52 -10.96 16.42
CA THR A 514 18.97 -10.15 15.32
C THR A 514 19.07 -10.93 14.01
N TYR A 515 18.12 -10.68 13.12
CA TYR A 515 17.94 -11.40 11.85
C TYR A 515 17.99 -10.39 10.71
N ASN A 516 18.95 -10.58 9.80
CA ASN A 516 19.15 -9.68 8.68
C ASN A 516 19.24 -10.44 7.36
N THR A 517 18.65 -9.90 6.31
CA THR A 517 18.70 -10.45 4.97
C THR A 517 19.90 -9.90 4.19
N GLU A 518 20.48 -10.71 3.32
CA GLU A 518 21.45 -10.26 2.32
C GLU A 518 20.72 -9.92 1.03
N ILE A 519 21.11 -8.81 0.40
CA ILE A 519 20.56 -8.36 -0.88
C ILE A 519 21.57 -8.70 -1.97
N ASP A 520 21.12 -9.40 -3.01
CA ASP A 520 21.88 -9.62 -4.23
C ASP A 520 22.12 -8.29 -4.95
N SER A 521 23.37 -7.96 -5.24
CA SER A 521 23.76 -6.67 -5.80
C SER A 521 23.35 -6.47 -7.27
N GLU A 522 23.05 -7.55 -8.00
CA GLU A 522 22.65 -7.49 -9.42
C GLU A 522 21.14 -7.38 -9.56
N THR A 523 20.40 -8.13 -8.75
CA THR A 523 18.93 -8.19 -8.84
C THR A 523 18.23 -7.24 -7.87
N GLY A 524 18.88 -6.85 -6.77
CA GLY A 524 18.28 -6.06 -5.69
C GLY A 524 17.34 -6.87 -4.79
N TYR A 525 17.21 -8.20 -5.00
CA TYR A 525 16.36 -9.06 -4.19
C TYR A 525 17.07 -9.60 -2.96
N GLU A 526 16.31 -9.86 -1.92
CA GLU A 526 16.76 -10.54 -0.72
C GLU A 526 16.94 -12.04 -1.01
N THR A 527 18.06 -12.60 -0.64
CA THR A 527 18.44 -13.98 -1.00
C THR A 527 18.56 -14.92 0.18
N VAL A 528 19.20 -14.47 1.25
CA VAL A 528 19.49 -15.28 2.44
C VAL A 528 19.23 -14.45 3.68
N MET A 529 18.54 -15.00 4.68
CA MET A 529 18.45 -14.45 6.02
C MET A 529 19.47 -15.12 6.93
N LYS A 530 20.18 -14.33 7.73
CA LYS A 530 21.19 -14.78 8.68
C LYS A 530 20.87 -14.37 10.11
N GLU A 531 21.13 -15.29 11.05
CA GLU A 531 21.01 -15.01 12.48
C GLU A 531 22.37 -14.55 13.05
N TYR A 532 22.33 -13.49 13.82
CA TYR A 532 23.46 -12.99 14.60
C TYR A 532 23.14 -12.99 16.09
N VAL A 533 24.11 -13.36 16.90
CA VAL A 533 24.05 -13.22 18.36
C VAL A 533 24.93 -12.04 18.79
N ILE A 534 24.41 -11.25 19.74
CA ILE A 534 25.10 -10.13 20.35
C ILE A 534 25.37 -10.48 21.82
N GLU A 535 26.64 -10.43 22.23
CA GLU A 535 27.11 -10.66 23.61
C GLU A 535 27.91 -9.44 24.06
N GLY A 536 27.33 -8.62 24.95
CA GLY A 536 27.89 -7.35 25.40
C GLY A 536 27.16 -6.14 24.80
N ASP A 537 27.75 -4.96 24.87
CA ASP A 537 27.24 -3.70 24.35
C ASP A 537 26.97 -3.80 22.83
N ALA A 538 25.72 -3.59 22.41
CA ALA A 538 25.32 -3.70 21.02
C ALA A 538 25.74 -2.48 20.17
N SER A 539 26.27 -1.42 20.77
CA SER A 539 26.88 -0.31 20.01
C SER A 539 28.22 -0.69 19.38
N ASP A 540 28.90 -1.75 19.91
CA ASP A 540 30.16 -2.27 19.38
C ASP A 540 29.93 -3.48 18.46
N MET A 541 30.20 -3.31 17.16
CA MET A 541 30.07 -4.37 16.15
C MET A 541 30.97 -5.61 16.43
N ASN A 542 32.02 -5.50 17.27
CA ASN A 542 32.84 -6.64 17.66
C ASN A 542 32.07 -7.64 18.56
N ASN A 543 30.97 -7.23 19.15
CA ASN A 543 30.10 -8.07 19.98
C ASN A 543 29.09 -8.89 19.15
N TYR A 544 29.03 -8.68 17.82
CA TYR A 544 28.15 -9.40 16.91
C TYR A 544 28.87 -10.60 16.30
N LYS A 545 28.23 -11.76 16.37
CA LYS A 545 28.75 -13.02 15.81
C LYS A 545 27.66 -13.72 15.00
N ALA A 546 27.97 -14.11 13.76
CA ALA A 546 27.07 -14.98 13.01
C ALA A 546 26.98 -16.33 13.72
N THR A 547 25.76 -16.82 13.93
CA THR A 547 25.54 -18.12 14.59
C THR A 547 25.76 -19.31 13.66
N GLY A 548 25.82 -19.05 12.35
CA GLY A 548 25.86 -20.06 11.31
C GLY A 548 24.50 -20.59 10.88
N LYS A 549 23.41 -20.07 11.45
CA LYS A 549 22.06 -20.36 10.97
C LYS A 549 21.70 -19.40 9.85
N GLU A 550 21.26 -19.99 8.75
CA GLU A 550 20.87 -19.28 7.53
C GLU A 550 19.60 -19.91 6.94
N TRP A 551 18.77 -19.09 6.29
CA TRP A 551 17.55 -19.50 5.62
C TRP A 551 17.49 -18.87 4.23
N ASP A 552 17.19 -19.69 3.22
CA ASP A 552 16.94 -19.19 1.87
C ASP A 552 15.63 -18.41 1.84
N VAL A 553 15.67 -17.18 1.36
CA VAL A 553 14.50 -16.34 1.24
C VAL A 553 13.63 -16.82 0.08
N LYS A 554 12.42 -17.33 0.38
CA LYS A 554 11.47 -17.81 -0.63
C LYS A 554 10.60 -16.69 -1.19
N SER A 555 10.10 -15.83 -0.33
CA SER A 555 9.37 -14.62 -0.73
C SER A 555 9.43 -13.56 0.35
N THR A 556 9.32 -12.30 -0.08
CA THR A 556 9.14 -11.14 0.80
C THR A 556 7.89 -10.37 0.39
N VAL A 557 7.52 -9.34 1.16
CA VAL A 557 6.42 -8.42 0.77
C VAL A 557 6.73 -7.67 -0.53
N TYR A 558 8.01 -7.54 -0.84
CA TYR A 558 8.51 -6.74 -1.97
C TYR A 558 8.71 -7.55 -3.26
N ASN A 559 8.52 -8.86 -3.22
CA ASN A 559 8.69 -9.78 -4.35
C ASN A 559 7.35 -10.18 -4.98
#